data_c9c4e730a691e9490e20ba8e9d939b36
#
_entry.id   c9c4e730a691e9490e20ba8e9d939b36
#
_cell.length_a   1.000
_cell.length_b   1.000
_cell.length_c   1.000
_cell.angle_alpha   90.00
_cell.angle_beta   90.00
_cell.angle_gamma   90.00
#
_symmetry.space_group_name_H-M   'P 1'
#
loop_
_entity.id
_entity.type
_entity.pdbx_description
1 polymer ?
#
loop_
_entity_poly.entity_id
_entity_poly.type
_entity_poly.pdbx_seq_one_letter_code
_entity_poly.pdbx_strand_id
1 'polypeptide(L)'
;RSASAGQTTKLSIAKMDCPTEEALIRNKLGTVAGVADLDFNLMQRTLSVRHADGVLPDVLVALQALGFEAQVEDKAVAASPSASPVTTPTNWWPLGISLIAASAAEAVYWFHDGNHWSVVILALVAVLTGGLSTYKKGWIALKNRNLNMNALMSIAVTGAMFIGHWPEAAMVMVLFALAEVIEAKSLDRARNAIRGLLDLTPEQATVQQPDGTWREVSAKQIAIGSRVRVKPGERIALDGEVLEGRSTVNQAPITGESLPVEKSPGDPVFAGTINESGSFEYRVTAVASSSTLARIIHAVEAAQGSRAPTQRFVDQFARWYTPLVFALAIAVALLPPLLMGAAWMDWIYRALVLLVVACPCALVIS
;
A
#
# COMPACT_ATOMS: atom_id res chain seq x y z
N ARG A 1 -37.49 5.13 -8.07
CA ARG A 1 -36.70 6.38 -8.12
C ARG A 1 -35.45 6.04 -8.91
N SER A 2 -35.35 6.61 -10.11
CA SER A 2 -34.29 6.41 -11.09
C SER A 2 -32.94 6.70 -10.49
N ALA A 3 -32.03 5.71 -10.57
CA ALA A 3 -30.63 5.88 -10.26
C ALA A 3 -30.01 6.82 -11.30
N SER A 4 -29.66 8.05 -10.92
CA SER A 4 -28.81 8.92 -11.72
C SER A 4 -27.48 8.21 -11.95
N ALA A 5 -27.01 8.20 -13.18
CA ALA A 5 -25.71 7.63 -13.55
C ALA A 5 -24.61 8.30 -12.72
N GLY A 6 -24.13 7.61 -11.67
CA GLY A 6 -23.10 8.14 -10.79
C GLY A 6 -21.76 8.24 -11.54
N GLN A 7 -21.07 9.35 -11.40
CA GLN A 7 -19.70 9.51 -11.87
C GLN A 7 -18.76 8.62 -11.07
N THR A 8 -17.82 7.97 -11.75
CA THR A 8 -16.72 7.25 -11.08
C THR A 8 -15.45 8.08 -11.22
N THR A 9 -14.93 8.53 -10.09
CA THR A 9 -13.68 9.30 -10.02
C THR A 9 -12.60 8.46 -9.37
N LYS A 10 -11.44 8.38 -10.00
CA LYS A 10 -10.26 7.69 -9.46
C LYS A 10 -9.39 8.70 -8.72
N LEU A 11 -9.05 8.37 -7.48
CA LEU A 11 -8.25 9.19 -6.58
C LEU A 11 -6.95 8.45 -6.25
N SER A 12 -5.82 9.13 -6.33
CA SER A 12 -4.53 8.62 -5.85
C SER A 12 -4.30 9.11 -4.43
N ILE A 13 -3.98 8.19 -3.50
CA ILE A 13 -3.79 8.47 -2.08
C ILE A 13 -2.43 7.92 -1.65
N ALA A 14 -1.40 8.77 -1.65
CA ALA A 14 0.00 8.38 -1.44
C ALA A 14 0.27 7.62 -0.11
N LYS A 15 -0.50 7.93 0.94
CA LYS A 15 -0.36 7.34 2.29
C LYS A 15 -1.28 6.16 2.56
N MET A 16 -1.93 5.60 1.55
CA MET A 16 -2.80 4.43 1.70
C MET A 16 -1.96 3.15 1.52
N ASP A 17 -1.35 2.69 2.60
CA ASP A 17 -0.34 1.62 2.55
C ASP A 17 -0.83 0.29 3.10
N CYS A 18 -1.87 0.29 3.95
CA CYS A 18 -2.31 -0.91 4.65
C CYS A 18 -3.84 -1.05 4.70
N PRO A 19 -4.36 -2.28 4.93
CA PRO A 19 -5.80 -2.54 5.06
C PRO A 19 -6.48 -1.75 6.17
N THR A 20 -5.75 -1.36 7.21
CA THR A 20 -6.28 -0.55 8.33
C THR A 20 -6.67 0.85 7.86
N GLU A 21 -5.85 1.46 7.01
CA GLU A 21 -6.10 2.78 6.43
C GLU A 21 -7.28 2.73 5.46
N GLU A 22 -7.36 1.67 4.66
CA GLU A 22 -8.52 1.42 3.81
C GLU A 22 -9.81 1.32 4.63
N ALA A 23 -9.83 0.52 5.71
CA ALA A 23 -11.01 0.36 6.55
C ALA A 23 -11.43 1.71 7.17
N LEU A 24 -10.48 2.55 7.52
CA LEU A 24 -10.71 3.88 8.10
C LEU A 24 -11.33 4.82 7.07
N ILE A 25 -10.80 4.83 5.85
CA ILE A 25 -11.33 5.62 4.73
C ILE A 25 -12.74 5.11 4.35
N ARG A 26 -12.92 3.80 4.23
CA ARG A 26 -14.20 3.16 3.90
C ARG A 26 -15.30 3.53 4.91
N ASN A 27 -15.00 3.46 6.21
CA ASN A 27 -15.94 3.83 7.26
C ASN A 27 -16.32 5.30 7.19
N LYS A 28 -15.36 6.18 6.94
CA LYS A 28 -15.60 7.63 6.86
C LYS A 28 -16.39 8.00 5.61
N LEU A 29 -15.99 7.51 4.44
CA LEU A 29 -16.66 7.83 3.18
C LEU A 29 -18.02 7.16 3.07
N GLY A 30 -18.25 6.02 3.72
CA GLY A 30 -19.57 5.38 3.81
C GLY A 30 -20.61 6.22 4.56
N THR A 31 -20.21 7.22 5.33
CA THR A 31 -21.10 8.18 5.99
C THR A 31 -21.38 9.43 5.15
N VAL A 32 -20.69 9.60 4.02
CA VAL A 32 -20.87 10.76 3.13
C VAL A 32 -22.08 10.51 2.23
N ALA A 33 -23.09 11.38 2.31
CA ALA A 33 -24.28 11.26 1.47
C ALA A 33 -23.92 11.42 -0.01
N GLY A 34 -24.41 10.50 -0.86
CA GLY A 34 -24.16 10.55 -2.31
C GLY A 34 -22.96 9.71 -2.77
N VAL A 35 -22.24 9.04 -1.88
CA VAL A 35 -21.26 8.00 -2.22
C VAL A 35 -22.01 6.68 -2.37
N ALA A 36 -21.92 6.06 -3.57
CA ALA A 36 -22.63 4.83 -3.88
C ALA A 36 -21.76 3.58 -3.71
N ASP A 37 -20.48 3.67 -4.10
CA ASP A 37 -19.55 2.53 -4.05
C ASP A 37 -18.12 3.01 -3.91
N LEU A 38 -17.28 2.17 -3.27
CA LEU A 38 -15.88 2.43 -3.00
C LEU A 38 -15.06 1.20 -3.36
N ASP A 39 -14.23 1.33 -4.38
CA ASP A 39 -13.30 0.30 -4.79
C ASP A 39 -11.86 0.74 -4.53
N PHE A 40 -11.15 -0.04 -3.72
CA PHE A 40 -9.80 0.27 -3.25
C PHE A 40 -8.78 -0.63 -3.93
N ASN A 41 -7.74 -0.03 -4.47
CA ASN A 41 -6.56 -0.73 -4.91
C ASN A 41 -5.36 -0.29 -4.07
N LEU A 42 -5.05 -1.08 -3.04
CA LEU A 42 -3.91 -0.83 -2.14
C LEU A 42 -2.58 -0.93 -2.87
N MET A 43 -2.48 -1.74 -3.93
CA MET A 43 -1.24 -1.91 -4.71
C MET A 43 -0.88 -0.64 -5.47
N GLN A 44 -1.87 0.00 -6.08
CA GLN A 44 -1.70 1.26 -6.80
C GLN A 44 -1.88 2.50 -5.92
N ARG A 45 -2.31 2.30 -4.65
CA ARG A 45 -2.69 3.40 -3.75
C ARG A 45 -3.80 4.25 -4.35
N THR A 46 -4.76 3.63 -5.02
CA THR A 46 -5.87 4.31 -5.69
C THR A 46 -7.21 3.91 -5.08
N LEU A 47 -8.13 4.87 -5.09
CA LEU A 47 -9.49 4.72 -4.64
C LEU A 47 -10.41 5.16 -5.78
N SER A 48 -11.25 4.25 -6.27
CA SER A 48 -12.33 4.58 -7.20
C SER A 48 -13.61 4.83 -6.41
N VAL A 49 -14.10 6.06 -6.49
CA VAL A 49 -15.32 6.49 -5.80
C VAL A 49 -16.43 6.64 -6.83
N ARG A 50 -17.52 5.88 -6.66
CA ARG A 50 -18.75 6.13 -7.40
C ARG A 50 -19.65 7.06 -6.59
N HIS A 51 -19.89 8.25 -7.11
CA HIS A 51 -20.62 9.30 -6.40
C HIS A 51 -21.59 10.05 -7.30
N ALA A 52 -22.58 10.72 -6.69
CA ALA A 52 -23.47 11.64 -7.38
C ALA A 52 -22.69 12.92 -7.77
N ASP A 53 -23.23 13.64 -8.76
CA ASP A 53 -22.64 14.90 -9.21
C ASP A 53 -22.56 15.91 -8.06
N GLY A 54 -21.38 16.56 -7.92
CA GLY A 54 -21.12 17.57 -6.91
C GLY A 54 -20.65 17.04 -5.53
N VAL A 55 -20.56 15.73 -5.30
CA VAL A 55 -20.15 15.13 -4.01
C VAL A 55 -18.61 15.01 -3.88
N LEU A 56 -17.88 15.14 -4.97
CA LEU A 56 -16.41 14.98 -4.98
C LEU A 56 -15.69 15.91 -3.96
N PRO A 57 -16.05 17.21 -3.82
CA PRO A 57 -15.43 18.06 -2.80
C PRO A 57 -15.61 17.54 -1.38
N ASP A 58 -16.79 17.00 -1.03
CA ASP A 58 -17.06 16.44 0.29
C ASP A 58 -16.23 15.18 0.57
N VAL A 59 -16.00 14.36 -0.47
CA VAL A 59 -15.10 13.20 -0.41
C VAL A 59 -13.67 13.65 -0.13
N LEU A 60 -13.17 14.68 -0.81
CA LEU A 60 -11.81 15.21 -0.61
C LEU A 60 -11.64 15.81 0.79
N VAL A 61 -12.62 16.56 1.28
CA VAL A 61 -12.64 17.13 2.64
C VAL A 61 -12.65 16.00 3.69
N ALA A 62 -13.44 14.94 3.48
CA ALA A 62 -13.50 13.79 4.37
C ALA A 62 -12.16 13.03 4.43
N LEU A 63 -11.46 12.88 3.30
CA LEU A 63 -10.12 12.29 3.23
C LEU A 63 -9.08 13.17 3.93
N GLN A 64 -9.12 14.48 3.71
CA GLN A 64 -8.22 15.43 4.35
C GLN A 64 -8.42 15.47 5.88
N ALA A 65 -9.66 15.34 6.36
CA ALA A 65 -9.96 15.25 7.78
C ALA A 65 -9.37 14.00 8.47
N LEU A 66 -9.10 12.94 7.70
CA LEU A 66 -8.39 11.73 8.13
C LEU A 66 -6.86 11.85 8.01
N GLY A 67 -6.34 12.95 7.44
CA GLY A 67 -4.92 13.16 7.19
C GLY A 67 -4.39 12.54 5.90
N PHE A 68 -5.30 12.17 4.99
CA PHE A 68 -4.95 11.65 3.66
C PHE A 68 -5.05 12.75 2.61
N GLU A 69 -3.97 12.96 1.88
CA GLU A 69 -3.95 13.81 0.70
C GLU A 69 -4.35 12.98 -0.52
N ALA A 70 -5.49 13.30 -1.12
CA ALA A 70 -5.99 12.65 -2.32
C ALA A 70 -5.84 13.56 -3.53
N GLN A 71 -5.35 13.02 -4.64
CA GLN A 71 -5.25 13.71 -5.92
C GLN A 71 -6.20 13.04 -6.91
N VAL A 72 -6.98 13.85 -7.63
CA VAL A 72 -7.89 13.35 -8.67
C VAL A 72 -7.05 12.95 -9.88
N GLU A 73 -7.21 11.70 -10.31
CA GLU A 73 -6.57 11.16 -11.51
C GLU A 73 -7.47 11.52 -12.73
N ASP A 74 -7.28 12.72 -13.28
CA ASP A 74 -8.06 13.17 -14.46
C ASP A 74 -7.73 12.30 -15.67
N LYS A 75 -8.77 11.82 -16.36
CA LYS A 75 -8.64 11.06 -17.62
C LYS A 75 -7.86 11.77 -18.73
N ALA A 76 -7.65 13.07 -18.59
CA ALA A 76 -6.98 13.92 -19.59
C ALA A 76 -5.48 14.13 -19.33
N VAL A 77 -4.94 13.78 -18.17
CA VAL A 77 -3.53 13.97 -17.81
C VAL A 77 -2.86 12.61 -17.49
N ALA A 78 -3.21 11.59 -18.25
CA ALA A 78 -2.42 10.36 -18.31
C ALA A 78 -1.06 10.56 -19.04
N ALA A 79 -0.51 11.75 -19.04
CA ALA A 79 0.65 12.14 -19.81
C ALA A 79 1.82 12.70 -18.99
N SER A 80 1.89 12.39 -17.70
CA SER A 80 3.13 12.67 -16.95
C SER A 80 3.42 11.54 -15.96
N PRO A 81 4.34 10.63 -16.27
CA PRO A 81 4.93 9.72 -15.31
C PRO A 81 6.06 10.41 -14.53
N SER A 82 5.88 11.69 -14.19
CA SER A 82 6.86 12.46 -13.41
C SER A 82 6.49 12.63 -11.94
N ALA A 83 5.47 11.96 -11.46
CA ALA A 83 5.41 11.63 -10.06
C ALA A 83 6.19 10.32 -9.88
N SER A 84 7.51 10.41 -9.86
CA SER A 84 8.31 9.45 -9.11
C SER A 84 7.57 9.25 -7.81
N PRO A 85 7.18 8.01 -7.44
CA PRO A 85 6.63 7.79 -6.12
C PRO A 85 7.68 8.37 -5.20
N VAL A 86 7.31 9.38 -4.43
CA VAL A 86 8.13 9.80 -3.31
C VAL A 86 8.20 8.59 -2.42
N THR A 87 9.13 7.71 -2.71
CA THR A 87 9.68 6.78 -1.75
C THR A 87 10.33 7.72 -0.75
N THR A 88 9.54 8.19 0.22
CA THR A 88 10.12 8.75 1.42
C THR A 88 11.01 7.61 1.93
N PRO A 89 12.35 7.78 1.90
CA PRO A 89 13.22 6.74 2.39
C PRO A 89 12.76 6.46 3.81
N THR A 90 12.35 5.21 4.07
CA THR A 90 11.93 4.83 5.42
C THR A 90 13.13 5.10 6.30
N ASN A 91 13.08 6.19 7.04
CA ASN A 91 14.20 6.62 7.85
C ASN A 91 14.29 5.65 9.05
N TRP A 92 15.25 4.74 9.01
CA TRP A 92 15.46 3.71 10.01
C TRP A 92 16.03 4.24 11.33
N TRP A 93 16.57 5.46 11.29
CA TRP A 93 17.21 6.07 12.46
C TRP A 93 16.29 6.20 13.68
N PRO A 94 15.02 6.65 13.55
CA PRO A 94 14.13 6.74 14.70
C PRO A 94 13.84 5.37 15.31
N LEU A 95 13.67 4.34 14.49
CA LEU A 95 13.44 2.97 14.96
C LEU A 95 14.69 2.39 15.65
N GLY A 96 15.89 2.65 15.09
CA GLY A 96 17.15 2.25 15.71
C GLY A 96 17.37 2.91 17.08
N ILE A 97 17.12 4.22 17.18
CA ILE A 97 17.19 4.97 18.43
C ILE A 97 16.17 4.42 19.43
N SER A 98 14.96 4.17 18.99
CA SER A 98 13.87 3.61 19.81
C SER A 98 14.24 2.24 20.38
N LEU A 99 14.80 1.35 19.56
CA LEU A 99 15.23 0.02 19.98
C LEU A 99 16.37 0.09 21.01
N ILE A 100 17.38 0.93 20.77
CA ILE A 100 18.50 1.12 21.69
C ILE A 100 17.99 1.72 23.02
N ALA A 101 17.12 2.72 22.96
CA ALA A 101 16.59 3.35 24.16
C ALA A 101 15.71 2.39 24.98
N ALA A 102 14.86 1.57 24.34
CA ALA A 102 14.04 0.58 25.03
C ALA A 102 14.91 -0.53 25.66
N SER A 103 15.91 -1.04 24.93
CA SER A 103 16.84 -2.04 25.45
C SER A 103 17.68 -1.49 26.62
N ALA A 104 18.10 -0.23 26.54
CA ALA A 104 18.81 0.45 27.62
C ALA A 104 17.91 0.66 28.85
N ALA A 105 16.63 1.02 28.66
CA ALA A 105 15.65 1.15 29.74
C ALA A 105 15.47 -0.18 30.49
N GLU A 106 15.36 -1.29 29.76
CA GLU A 106 15.24 -2.64 30.34
C GLU A 106 16.51 -3.02 31.10
N ALA A 107 17.69 -2.80 30.51
CA ALA A 107 18.98 -3.08 31.15
C ALA A 107 19.15 -2.26 32.44
N VAL A 108 18.87 -0.95 32.43
CA VAL A 108 18.98 -0.09 33.61
C VAL A 108 18.00 -0.55 34.69
N TYR A 109 16.77 -0.94 34.34
CA TYR A 109 15.79 -1.46 35.25
C TYR A 109 16.27 -2.71 36.00
N TRP A 110 16.92 -3.63 35.26
CA TRP A 110 17.49 -4.87 35.82
C TRP A 110 18.71 -4.63 36.72
N PHE A 111 19.56 -3.65 36.38
CA PHE A 111 20.80 -3.39 37.14
C PHE A 111 20.61 -2.47 38.37
N HIS A 112 19.52 -1.70 38.44
CA HIS A 112 19.30 -0.70 39.50
C HIS A 112 18.06 -0.96 40.36
N ASP A 113 17.51 -2.17 40.38
CA ASP A 113 16.36 -2.60 41.20
C ASP A 113 15.19 -1.59 41.23
N GLY A 114 14.68 -1.20 40.05
CA GLY A 114 13.42 -0.48 39.97
C GLY A 114 13.38 0.77 39.08
N ASN A 115 12.27 1.50 39.18
CA ASN A 115 11.96 2.69 38.39
C ASN A 115 12.82 3.91 38.80
N HIS A 116 14.01 4.01 38.21
CA HIS A 116 14.83 5.23 38.27
C HIS A 116 14.36 6.23 37.21
N TRP A 117 14.54 7.54 37.44
CA TRP A 117 14.25 8.59 36.45
C TRP A 117 14.90 8.33 35.07
N SER A 118 16.06 7.70 35.06
CA SER A 118 16.74 7.28 33.82
C SER A 118 15.92 6.29 32.99
N VAL A 119 15.25 5.32 33.64
CA VAL A 119 14.39 4.33 32.98
C VAL A 119 13.19 5.03 32.34
N VAL A 120 12.56 5.97 33.07
CA VAL A 120 11.41 6.75 32.58
C VAL A 120 11.80 7.58 31.35
N ILE A 121 12.95 8.27 31.41
CA ILE A 121 13.44 9.09 30.30
C ILE A 121 13.74 8.22 29.08
N LEU A 122 14.44 7.09 29.25
CA LEU A 122 14.76 6.18 28.15
C LEU A 122 13.51 5.57 27.51
N ALA A 123 12.55 5.17 28.34
CA ALA A 123 11.25 4.65 27.85
C ALA A 123 10.45 5.72 27.08
N LEU A 124 10.43 6.97 27.57
CA LEU A 124 9.80 8.08 26.86
C LEU A 124 10.48 8.36 25.52
N VAL A 125 11.81 8.37 25.47
CA VAL A 125 12.56 8.52 24.21
C VAL A 125 12.21 7.40 23.25
N ALA A 126 12.17 6.15 23.72
CA ALA A 126 11.81 5.01 22.88
C ALA A 126 10.40 5.14 22.29
N VAL A 127 9.41 5.49 23.14
CA VAL A 127 8.01 5.64 22.72
C VAL A 127 7.84 6.82 21.77
N LEU A 128 8.49 7.96 22.04
CA LEU A 128 8.37 9.15 21.19
C LEU A 128 9.07 8.97 19.82
N THR A 129 10.19 8.27 19.77
CA THR A 129 10.91 8.06 18.51
C THR A 129 10.32 6.93 17.67
N GLY A 130 9.89 5.83 18.28
CA GLY A 130 9.35 4.67 17.57
C GLY A 130 7.83 4.65 17.46
N GLY A 131 7.10 5.17 18.46
CA GLY A 131 5.65 5.00 18.58
C GLY A 131 4.79 6.17 18.08
N LEU A 132 5.40 7.29 17.66
CA LEU A 132 4.62 8.49 17.31
C LEU A 132 3.65 8.26 16.14
N SER A 133 4.03 7.45 15.15
CA SER A 133 3.16 7.06 14.04
C SER A 133 1.97 6.23 14.52
N THR A 134 2.21 5.26 15.39
CA THR A 134 1.20 4.38 15.98
C THR A 134 0.22 5.17 16.83
N TYR A 135 0.72 6.09 17.65
CA TYR A 135 -0.14 6.98 18.44
C TYR A 135 -1.01 7.90 17.59
N LYS A 136 -0.47 8.49 16.53
CA LYS A 136 -1.26 9.31 15.58
C LYS A 136 -2.37 8.48 14.92
N LYS A 137 -2.05 7.28 14.41
CA LYS A 137 -3.02 6.36 13.82
C LYS A 137 -4.06 5.90 14.85
N GLY A 138 -3.62 5.57 16.05
CA GLY A 138 -4.48 5.18 17.17
C GLY A 138 -5.44 6.28 17.60
N TRP A 139 -4.96 7.52 17.71
CA TRP A 139 -5.79 8.68 18.06
C TRP A 139 -6.86 8.98 17.01
N ILE A 140 -6.48 8.94 15.72
CA ILE A 140 -7.42 9.12 14.60
C ILE A 140 -8.49 8.04 14.63
N ALA A 141 -8.11 6.78 14.87
CA ALA A 141 -9.03 5.66 14.97
C ALA A 141 -10.01 5.81 16.13
N LEU A 142 -9.51 6.19 17.32
CA LEU A 142 -10.31 6.40 18.52
C LEU A 142 -11.31 7.55 18.34
N LYS A 143 -10.87 8.66 17.73
CA LYS A 143 -11.73 9.81 17.41
C LYS A 143 -12.88 9.42 16.47
N ASN A 144 -12.63 8.49 15.54
CA ASN A 144 -13.63 7.97 14.61
C ASN A 144 -14.39 6.74 15.15
N ARG A 145 -14.30 6.44 16.46
CA ARG A 145 -14.94 5.30 17.13
C ARG A 145 -14.62 3.95 16.48
N ASN A 146 -13.46 3.83 15.88
CA ASN A 146 -12.97 2.60 15.27
C ASN A 146 -11.85 2.02 16.14
N LEU A 147 -12.15 0.96 16.88
CA LEU A 147 -11.17 0.24 17.69
C LEU A 147 -10.33 -0.66 16.75
N ASN A 148 -9.22 -0.14 16.28
CA ASN A 148 -8.23 -0.88 15.52
C ASN A 148 -7.03 -1.27 16.40
N MET A 149 -6.11 -2.07 15.86
CA MET A 149 -4.91 -2.50 16.58
C MET A 149 -4.04 -1.35 17.09
N ASN A 150 -3.94 -0.24 16.33
CA ASN A 150 -3.18 0.93 16.74
C ASN A 150 -3.82 1.64 17.94
N ALA A 151 -5.16 1.70 18.01
CA ALA A 151 -5.89 2.25 19.14
C ALA A 151 -5.70 1.39 20.39
N LEU A 152 -5.86 0.06 20.27
CA LEU A 152 -5.65 -0.89 21.38
C LEU A 152 -4.22 -0.81 21.92
N MET A 153 -3.22 -0.78 21.02
CA MET A 153 -1.82 -0.70 21.40
C MET A 153 -1.50 0.63 22.09
N SER A 154 -2.04 1.75 21.60
CA SER A 154 -1.86 3.06 22.23
C SER A 154 -2.46 3.11 23.63
N ILE A 155 -3.65 2.51 23.82
CA ILE A 155 -4.29 2.40 25.15
C ILE A 155 -3.45 1.52 26.08
N ALA A 156 -3.02 0.35 25.62
CA ALA A 156 -2.26 -0.59 26.42
C ALA A 156 -0.91 -0.02 26.89
N VAL A 157 -0.15 0.58 25.95
CA VAL A 157 1.15 1.20 26.27
C VAL A 157 0.99 2.38 27.20
N THR A 158 0.01 3.27 26.94
CA THR A 158 -0.26 4.41 27.83
C THR A 158 -0.67 3.94 29.21
N GLY A 159 -1.55 2.94 29.31
CA GLY A 159 -1.96 2.36 30.59
C GLY A 159 -0.78 1.74 31.36
N ALA A 160 0.10 0.98 30.67
CA ALA A 160 1.29 0.39 31.28
C ALA A 160 2.25 1.46 31.85
N MET A 161 2.43 2.58 31.12
CA MET A 161 3.21 3.71 31.61
C MET A 161 2.60 4.35 32.87
N PHE A 162 1.27 4.51 32.92
CA PHE A 162 0.58 5.07 34.09
C PHE A 162 0.69 4.21 35.35
N ILE A 163 0.74 2.87 35.22
CA ILE A 163 0.91 1.95 36.35
C ILE A 163 2.38 1.70 36.70
N GLY A 164 3.32 2.35 36.01
CA GLY A 164 4.75 2.30 36.33
C GLY A 164 5.56 1.24 35.58
N HIS A 165 4.99 0.51 34.63
CA HIS A 165 5.66 -0.49 33.80
C HIS A 165 6.29 0.15 32.54
N TRP A 166 7.24 1.06 32.74
CA TRP A 166 7.86 1.86 31.70
C TRP A 166 8.70 1.06 30.69
N PRO A 167 9.60 0.13 31.14
CA PRO A 167 10.44 -0.63 30.21
C PRO A 167 9.62 -1.54 29.30
N GLU A 168 8.66 -2.28 29.88
CA GLU A 168 7.78 -3.18 29.13
C GLU A 168 6.92 -2.43 28.12
N ALA A 169 6.38 -1.27 28.51
CA ALA A 169 5.61 -0.41 27.63
C ALA A 169 6.45 0.07 26.42
N ALA A 170 7.69 0.48 26.67
CA ALA A 170 8.62 0.90 25.63
C ALA A 170 8.98 -0.25 24.69
N MET A 171 9.29 -1.42 25.24
CA MET A 171 9.67 -2.61 24.47
C MET A 171 8.51 -3.07 23.57
N VAL A 172 7.29 -3.14 24.11
CA VAL A 172 6.09 -3.50 23.34
C VAL A 172 5.86 -2.53 22.19
N MET A 173 5.99 -1.21 22.42
CA MET A 173 5.82 -0.21 21.37
C MET A 173 6.85 -0.35 20.26
N VAL A 174 8.11 -0.59 20.62
CA VAL A 174 9.21 -0.75 19.66
C VAL A 174 9.04 -2.01 18.82
N LEU A 175 8.68 -3.13 19.45
CA LEU A 175 8.44 -4.39 18.73
C LEU A 175 7.23 -4.26 17.79
N PHE A 176 6.19 -3.55 18.20
CA PHE A 176 5.04 -3.28 17.35
C PHE A 176 5.43 -2.39 16.15
N ALA A 177 6.18 -1.31 16.36
CA ALA A 177 6.67 -0.46 15.29
C ALA A 177 7.59 -1.22 14.32
N LEU A 178 8.42 -2.14 14.83
CA LEU A 178 9.27 -3.00 14.00
C LEU A 178 8.41 -3.94 13.14
N ALA A 179 7.37 -4.54 13.70
CA ALA A 179 6.44 -5.38 12.96
C ALA A 179 5.73 -4.61 11.84
N GLU A 180 5.24 -3.37 12.10
CA GLU A 180 4.64 -2.51 11.06
C GLU A 180 5.63 -2.23 9.91
N VAL A 181 6.89 -1.97 10.22
CA VAL A 181 7.92 -1.71 9.18
C VAL A 181 8.21 -2.95 8.35
N ILE A 182 8.30 -4.13 8.98
CA ILE A 182 8.50 -5.40 8.27
C ILE A 182 7.33 -5.69 7.34
N GLU A 183 6.09 -5.49 7.81
CA GLU A 183 4.87 -5.65 7.02
C GLU A 183 4.86 -4.71 5.81
N ALA A 184 5.07 -3.42 6.01
CA ALA A 184 5.12 -2.43 4.94
C ALA A 184 6.19 -2.78 3.88
N LYS A 185 7.37 -3.24 4.31
CA LYS A 185 8.46 -3.61 3.40
C LYS A 185 8.16 -4.89 2.61
N SER A 186 7.45 -5.83 3.22
CA SER A 186 7.01 -7.05 2.55
C SER A 186 6.00 -6.75 1.43
N LEU A 187 5.05 -5.86 1.70
CA LEU A 187 4.10 -5.37 0.71
C LEU A 187 4.78 -4.58 -0.41
N ASP A 188 5.76 -3.73 -0.09
CA ASP A 188 6.51 -2.98 -1.11
C ASP A 188 7.34 -3.88 -2.02
N ARG A 189 7.88 -4.99 -1.51
CA ARG A 189 8.57 -5.98 -2.35
C ARG A 189 7.62 -6.64 -3.35
N ALA A 190 6.44 -7.02 -2.89
CA ALA A 190 5.42 -7.60 -3.78
C ALA A 190 4.99 -6.60 -4.87
N ARG A 191 4.81 -5.32 -4.51
CA ARG A 191 4.48 -4.23 -5.44
C ARG A 191 5.59 -3.99 -6.47
N ASN A 192 6.85 -3.97 -6.04
CA ASN A 192 7.98 -3.71 -6.92
C ASN A 192 8.21 -4.83 -7.95
N ALA A 193 7.88 -6.08 -7.61
CA ALA A 193 7.94 -7.18 -8.57
C ALA A 193 7.00 -6.96 -9.77
N ILE A 194 5.82 -6.36 -9.53
CA ILE A 194 4.85 -6.06 -10.60
C ILE A 194 5.26 -4.80 -11.38
N ARG A 195 5.79 -3.78 -10.69
CA ARG A 195 6.29 -2.56 -11.35
C ARG A 195 7.42 -2.89 -12.33
N GLY A 196 8.27 -3.86 -12.03
CA GLY A 196 9.29 -4.32 -12.94
C GLY A 196 8.76 -4.81 -14.31
N LEU A 197 7.48 -5.20 -14.39
CA LEU A 197 6.81 -5.51 -15.66
C LEU A 197 6.48 -4.26 -16.48
N LEU A 198 6.18 -3.14 -15.81
CA LEU A 198 5.93 -1.84 -16.47
C LEU A 198 7.19 -1.27 -17.10
N ASP A 199 8.35 -1.48 -16.47
CA ASP A 199 9.65 -1.02 -16.94
C ASP A 199 10.16 -1.78 -18.18
N LEU A 200 9.45 -2.84 -18.59
CA LEU A 200 9.78 -3.60 -19.81
C LEU A 200 9.45 -2.82 -21.09
N THR A 201 8.59 -1.81 -21.04
CA THR A 201 8.21 -1.04 -22.24
C THR A 201 9.04 0.22 -22.33
N PRO A 202 9.76 0.48 -23.43
CA PRO A 202 10.50 1.72 -23.60
C PRO A 202 9.55 2.92 -23.70
N GLU A 203 9.96 4.05 -23.14
CA GLU A 203 9.17 5.28 -23.16
C GLU A 203 9.11 5.93 -24.55
N GLN A 204 10.09 5.63 -25.41
CA GLN A 204 10.24 6.21 -26.74
C GLN A 204 10.43 5.11 -27.80
N ALA A 205 10.07 5.42 -29.05
CA ALA A 205 10.29 4.57 -30.20
C ALA A 205 10.62 5.40 -31.44
N THR A 206 11.38 4.82 -32.36
CA THR A 206 11.76 5.47 -33.62
C THR A 206 10.66 5.29 -34.66
N VAL A 207 9.94 6.35 -34.97
CA VAL A 207 8.76 6.39 -35.86
C VAL A 207 9.06 7.12 -37.15
N GLN A 208 8.59 6.57 -38.27
CA GLN A 208 8.65 7.23 -39.57
C GLN A 208 7.61 8.37 -39.62
N GLN A 209 8.08 9.57 -39.92
CA GLN A 209 7.23 10.74 -40.09
C GLN A 209 6.65 10.78 -41.51
N PRO A 210 5.61 11.58 -41.78
CA PRO A 210 5.04 11.72 -43.13
C PRO A 210 6.02 12.24 -44.19
N ASP A 211 7.08 12.94 -43.77
CA ASP A 211 8.17 13.42 -44.58
C ASP A 211 9.23 12.36 -44.93
N GLY A 212 9.02 11.13 -44.42
CA GLY A 212 9.96 9.98 -44.61
C GLY A 212 11.11 9.97 -43.61
N THR A 213 11.27 10.96 -42.76
CA THR A 213 12.32 11.01 -41.73
C THR A 213 11.98 10.14 -40.54
N TRP A 214 13.00 9.69 -39.81
CA TRP A 214 12.84 8.89 -38.60
C TRP A 214 13.08 9.77 -37.36
N ARG A 215 12.14 9.76 -36.43
CA ARG A 215 12.26 10.51 -35.16
C ARG A 215 11.89 9.65 -33.99
N GLU A 216 12.54 9.89 -32.86
CA GLU A 216 12.12 9.34 -31.58
C GLU A 216 10.89 10.10 -31.08
N VAL A 217 9.84 9.34 -30.77
CA VAL A 217 8.54 9.85 -30.30
C VAL A 217 8.14 9.05 -29.08
N SER A 218 7.47 9.69 -28.11
CA SER A 218 6.93 8.98 -26.96
C SER A 218 5.96 7.87 -27.39
N ALA A 219 6.15 6.67 -26.87
CA ALA A 219 5.31 5.50 -27.18
C ALA A 219 3.82 5.76 -26.97
N LYS A 220 3.48 6.65 -26.01
CA LYS A 220 2.09 7.02 -25.69
C LYS A 220 1.42 7.86 -26.78
N GLN A 221 2.20 8.54 -27.63
CA GLN A 221 1.71 9.42 -28.70
C GLN A 221 1.62 8.74 -30.05
N ILE A 222 2.12 7.50 -30.17
CA ILE A 222 2.16 6.78 -31.43
C ILE A 222 0.76 6.22 -31.73
N ALA A 223 0.24 6.57 -32.91
CA ALA A 223 -1.07 6.10 -33.38
C ALA A 223 -0.98 4.71 -34.02
N ILE A 224 -2.12 4.00 -34.04
CA ILE A 224 -2.27 2.76 -34.79
C ILE A 224 -2.00 3.04 -36.28
N GLY A 225 -1.28 2.12 -36.94
CA GLY A 225 -0.88 2.24 -38.32
C GLY A 225 0.47 2.93 -38.55
N SER A 226 1.05 3.55 -37.52
CA SER A 226 2.40 4.14 -37.60
C SER A 226 3.46 3.07 -37.89
N ARG A 227 4.48 3.45 -38.67
CA ARG A 227 5.64 2.60 -38.98
C ARG A 227 6.76 2.89 -38.01
N VAL A 228 7.22 1.86 -37.30
CA VAL A 228 8.22 1.93 -36.24
C VAL A 228 9.41 1.06 -36.61
N ARG A 229 10.62 1.54 -36.37
CA ARG A 229 11.87 0.80 -36.57
C ARG A 229 12.46 0.37 -35.22
N VAL A 230 12.94 -0.87 -35.18
CA VAL A 230 13.62 -1.43 -34.00
C VAL A 230 14.99 -1.95 -34.43
N LYS A 231 16.03 -1.52 -33.72
CA LYS A 231 17.42 -1.97 -33.94
C LYS A 231 17.75 -3.16 -33.04
N PRO A 232 18.84 -3.89 -33.33
CA PRO A 232 19.34 -4.93 -32.43
C PRO A 232 19.60 -4.39 -31.02
N GLY A 233 19.17 -5.15 -30.01
CA GLY A 233 19.26 -4.79 -28.59
C GLY A 233 18.16 -3.86 -28.07
N GLU A 234 17.34 -3.27 -28.96
CA GLU A 234 16.23 -2.41 -28.53
C GLU A 234 15.00 -3.23 -28.11
N ARG A 235 14.24 -2.67 -27.18
CA ARG A 235 12.93 -3.22 -26.81
C ARG A 235 11.84 -2.71 -27.73
N ILE A 236 10.88 -3.58 -28.06
CA ILE A 236 9.70 -3.23 -28.86
C ILE A 236 8.75 -2.42 -27.99
N ALA A 237 8.38 -1.22 -28.45
CA ALA A 237 7.58 -0.28 -27.65
C ALA A 237 6.08 -0.57 -27.69
N LEU A 238 5.57 -1.07 -28.82
CA LEU A 238 4.14 -1.27 -29.09
C LEU A 238 3.90 -2.59 -29.80
N ASP A 239 2.71 -3.14 -29.65
CA ASP A 239 2.30 -4.31 -30.42
C ASP A 239 2.14 -3.93 -31.90
N GLY A 240 2.56 -4.84 -32.78
CA GLY A 240 2.50 -4.60 -34.21
C GLY A 240 2.72 -5.85 -35.06
N GLU A 241 2.78 -5.61 -36.35
CA GLU A 241 3.05 -6.63 -37.40
C GLU A 241 4.27 -6.20 -38.19
N VAL A 242 5.24 -7.10 -38.39
CA VAL A 242 6.47 -6.85 -39.15
C VAL A 242 6.12 -6.52 -40.59
N LEU A 243 6.61 -5.40 -41.10
CA LEU A 243 6.45 -4.98 -42.49
C LEU A 243 7.66 -5.37 -43.33
N GLU A 244 8.86 -5.16 -42.80
CA GLU A 244 10.12 -5.30 -43.52
C GLU A 244 11.25 -5.68 -42.58
N GLY A 245 12.20 -6.47 -43.06
CA GLY A 245 13.32 -6.96 -42.29
C GLY A 245 13.07 -8.35 -41.71
N ARG A 246 14.08 -8.90 -41.05
CA ARG A 246 14.04 -10.19 -40.33
C ARG A 246 14.91 -10.08 -39.10
N SER A 247 14.48 -10.69 -38.02
CA SER A 247 15.23 -10.74 -36.79
C SER A 247 14.80 -11.91 -35.90
N THR A 248 15.56 -12.16 -34.85
CA THR A 248 15.16 -12.97 -33.71
C THR A 248 14.73 -12.07 -32.58
N VAL A 249 13.60 -12.38 -31.94
CA VAL A 249 13.01 -11.59 -30.84
C VAL A 249 12.88 -12.45 -29.61
N ASN A 250 13.45 -12.00 -28.52
CA ASN A 250 13.29 -12.63 -27.21
C ASN A 250 11.94 -12.25 -26.64
N GLN A 251 11.02 -13.20 -26.56
CA GLN A 251 9.66 -13.03 -26.08
C GLN A 251 9.47 -13.54 -24.64
N ALA A 252 10.54 -13.96 -23.97
CA ALA A 252 10.49 -14.47 -22.58
C ALA A 252 9.71 -13.59 -21.61
N PRO A 253 9.78 -12.25 -21.67
CA PRO A 253 9.01 -11.40 -20.78
C PRO A 253 7.49 -11.57 -20.86
N ILE A 254 6.98 -12.07 -22.01
CA ILE A 254 5.53 -12.24 -22.28
C ILE A 254 5.13 -13.71 -22.28
N THR A 255 5.91 -14.57 -22.94
CA THR A 255 5.56 -15.99 -23.12
C THR A 255 6.18 -16.90 -22.07
N GLY A 256 7.24 -16.45 -21.40
CA GLY A 256 8.04 -17.27 -20.48
C GLY A 256 9.01 -18.22 -21.19
N GLU A 257 9.01 -18.27 -22.52
CA GLU A 257 9.91 -19.12 -23.29
C GLU A 257 11.26 -18.46 -23.52
N SER A 258 12.34 -19.11 -23.12
CA SER A 258 13.71 -18.57 -23.18
C SER A 258 14.33 -18.54 -24.55
N LEU A 259 13.78 -19.29 -25.52
CA LEU A 259 14.32 -19.34 -26.87
C LEU A 259 13.81 -18.17 -27.71
N PRO A 260 14.71 -17.39 -28.34
CA PRO A 260 14.31 -16.33 -29.26
C PRO A 260 13.53 -16.90 -30.47
N VAL A 261 12.52 -16.14 -30.90
CA VAL A 261 11.63 -16.52 -32.00
C VAL A 261 12.01 -15.71 -33.23
N GLU A 262 12.19 -16.40 -34.36
CA GLU A 262 12.39 -15.73 -35.64
C GLU A 262 11.14 -14.93 -36.04
N LYS A 263 11.35 -13.72 -36.57
CA LYS A 263 10.32 -12.81 -37.06
C LYS A 263 10.62 -12.39 -38.49
N SER A 264 9.60 -12.52 -39.31
CA SER A 264 9.59 -12.19 -40.74
C SER A 264 8.38 -11.28 -41.06
N PRO A 265 8.33 -10.65 -42.24
CA PRO A 265 7.19 -9.86 -42.66
C PRO A 265 5.87 -10.62 -42.52
N GLY A 266 4.87 -10.01 -41.88
CA GLY A 266 3.58 -10.58 -41.53
C GLY A 266 3.48 -11.17 -40.11
N ASP A 267 4.61 -11.35 -39.40
CA ASP A 267 4.60 -11.92 -38.07
C ASP A 267 4.24 -10.86 -37.01
N PRO A 268 3.50 -11.23 -35.93
CA PRO A 268 3.20 -10.35 -34.86
C PRO A 268 4.41 -10.13 -33.95
N VAL A 269 4.54 -8.89 -33.43
CA VAL A 269 5.52 -8.50 -32.40
C VAL A 269 4.81 -7.83 -31.25
N PHE A 270 5.36 -7.97 -30.03
CA PHE A 270 4.72 -7.56 -28.79
C PHE A 270 5.56 -6.55 -28.01
N ALA A 271 4.89 -5.57 -27.44
CA ALA A 271 5.52 -4.58 -26.55
C ALA A 271 6.25 -5.25 -25.38
N GLY A 272 7.44 -4.73 -25.04
CA GLY A 272 8.25 -5.24 -23.93
C GLY A 272 9.20 -6.39 -24.29
N THR A 273 9.08 -6.98 -25.50
CA THR A 273 10.02 -7.99 -26.02
C THR A 273 11.30 -7.33 -26.55
N ILE A 274 12.39 -8.09 -26.65
CA ILE A 274 13.71 -7.58 -27.03
C ILE A 274 14.07 -8.08 -28.41
N ASN A 275 14.43 -7.14 -29.29
CA ASN A 275 15.00 -7.46 -30.61
C ASN A 275 16.48 -7.83 -30.47
N GLU A 276 16.91 -8.99 -30.97
CA GLU A 276 18.28 -9.47 -30.73
C GLU A 276 19.22 -9.25 -31.92
N SER A 277 18.90 -9.74 -33.13
CA SER A 277 19.91 -9.92 -34.17
C SER A 277 19.82 -8.93 -35.33
N GLY A 278 18.64 -8.70 -35.89
CA GLY A 278 18.43 -7.86 -37.06
C GLY A 278 17.72 -6.56 -36.77
N SER A 279 17.68 -5.66 -37.75
CA SER A 279 16.79 -4.50 -37.72
C SER A 279 15.54 -4.81 -38.50
N PHE A 280 14.37 -4.46 -38.00
CA PHE A 280 13.11 -4.59 -38.70
C PHE A 280 12.19 -3.39 -38.47
N GLU A 281 11.23 -3.27 -39.38
CA GLU A 281 10.20 -2.26 -39.28
C GLU A 281 8.84 -2.93 -39.14
N TYR A 282 8.00 -2.40 -38.29
CA TYR A 282 6.68 -2.93 -38.02
C TYR A 282 5.61 -1.84 -38.02
N ARG A 283 4.39 -2.25 -38.34
CA ARG A 283 3.20 -1.41 -38.27
C ARG A 283 2.53 -1.59 -36.92
N VAL A 284 2.26 -0.50 -36.23
CA VAL A 284 1.58 -0.51 -34.92
C VAL A 284 0.13 -0.98 -35.08
N THR A 285 -0.27 -2.00 -34.32
CA THR A 285 -1.63 -2.55 -34.32
C THR A 285 -2.42 -2.20 -33.07
N ALA A 286 -1.75 -1.83 -31.97
CA ALA A 286 -2.39 -1.45 -30.73
C ALA A 286 -1.68 -0.26 -30.08
N VAL A 287 -2.45 0.67 -29.47
CA VAL A 287 -1.89 1.76 -28.68
C VAL A 287 -1.27 1.24 -27.37
N ALA A 288 -0.40 2.04 -26.75
CA ALA A 288 0.34 1.64 -25.54
C ALA A 288 -0.56 1.12 -24.40
N SER A 289 -1.73 1.74 -24.20
CA SER A 289 -2.68 1.34 -23.15
C SER A 289 -3.46 0.05 -23.43
N SER A 290 -3.47 -0.43 -24.66
CA SER A 290 -4.16 -1.66 -25.09
C SER A 290 -3.22 -2.74 -25.60
N SER A 291 -1.91 -2.58 -25.43
CA SER A 291 -0.91 -3.59 -25.77
C SER A 291 -1.13 -4.88 -24.97
N THR A 292 -0.61 -6.00 -25.50
CA THR A 292 -0.67 -7.30 -24.84
C THR A 292 -0.08 -7.24 -23.42
N LEU A 293 1.06 -6.56 -23.25
CA LEU A 293 1.68 -6.35 -21.96
C LEU A 293 0.77 -5.53 -21.01
N ALA A 294 0.17 -4.44 -21.51
CA ALA A 294 -0.78 -3.64 -20.73
C ALA A 294 -1.99 -4.48 -20.24
N ARG A 295 -2.53 -5.34 -21.11
CA ARG A 295 -3.62 -6.25 -20.73
C ARG A 295 -3.21 -7.27 -19.67
N ILE A 296 -1.99 -7.82 -19.76
CA ILE A 296 -1.44 -8.73 -18.74
C ILE A 296 -1.33 -8.00 -17.39
N ILE A 297 -0.77 -6.79 -17.39
CA ILE A 297 -0.63 -5.97 -16.19
C ILE A 297 -2.00 -5.69 -15.58
N HIS A 298 -2.98 -5.24 -16.36
CA HIS A 298 -4.35 -5.00 -15.88
C HIS A 298 -5.02 -6.26 -15.34
N ALA A 299 -4.79 -7.42 -15.96
CA ALA A 299 -5.32 -8.69 -15.46
C ALA A 299 -4.71 -9.08 -14.11
N VAL A 300 -3.40 -8.89 -13.94
CA VAL A 300 -2.69 -9.13 -12.67
C VAL A 300 -3.16 -8.15 -11.59
N GLU A 301 -3.29 -6.87 -11.93
CA GLU A 301 -3.80 -5.83 -11.03
C GLU A 301 -5.24 -6.10 -10.59
N ALA A 302 -6.12 -6.48 -11.53
CA ALA A 302 -7.50 -6.83 -11.23
C ALA A 302 -7.60 -8.09 -10.34
N ALA A 303 -6.76 -9.09 -10.60
CA ALA A 303 -6.69 -10.29 -9.77
C ALA A 303 -6.21 -9.98 -8.33
N GLN A 304 -5.26 -9.08 -8.20
CA GLN A 304 -4.72 -8.66 -6.89
C GLN A 304 -5.60 -7.64 -6.16
N GLY A 305 -6.30 -6.78 -6.91
CA GLY A 305 -7.29 -5.84 -6.36
C GLY A 305 -8.55 -6.55 -5.83
N SER A 306 -8.85 -7.75 -6.31
CA SER A 306 -9.93 -8.55 -5.77
C SER A 306 -9.52 -9.17 -4.43
N ARG A 307 -10.10 -8.68 -3.33
CA ARG A 307 -9.87 -9.24 -2.00
C ARG A 307 -10.15 -10.74 -2.00
N ALA A 308 -9.16 -11.53 -1.59
CA ALA A 308 -9.34 -12.94 -1.38
C ALA A 308 -10.52 -13.17 -0.39
N PRO A 309 -11.33 -14.23 -0.57
CA PRO A 309 -12.42 -14.55 0.37
C PRO A 309 -11.95 -14.64 1.82
N THR A 310 -10.72 -15.11 2.05
CA THR A 310 -10.04 -15.15 3.35
C THR A 310 -9.87 -13.77 3.97
N GLN A 311 -9.51 -12.77 3.19
CA GLN A 311 -9.29 -11.40 3.68
C GLN A 311 -10.61 -10.74 4.12
N ARG A 312 -11.72 -11.00 3.41
CA ARG A 312 -13.06 -10.55 3.84
C ARG A 312 -13.48 -11.20 5.15
N PHE A 313 -13.17 -12.48 5.33
CA PHE A 313 -13.46 -13.20 6.57
C PHE A 313 -12.67 -12.62 7.73
N VAL A 314 -11.37 -12.34 7.54
CA VAL A 314 -10.50 -11.72 8.54
C VAL A 314 -11.02 -10.34 8.95
N ASP A 315 -11.40 -9.49 8.00
CA ASP A 315 -11.96 -8.18 8.26
C ASP A 315 -13.28 -8.23 9.04
N GLN A 316 -14.14 -9.20 8.70
CA GLN A 316 -15.40 -9.42 9.41
C GLN A 316 -15.18 -9.95 10.81
N PHE A 317 -14.25 -10.89 10.97
CA PHE A 317 -13.85 -11.42 12.26
C PHE A 317 -13.24 -10.33 13.17
N ALA A 318 -12.31 -9.55 12.67
CA ALA A 318 -11.66 -8.48 13.42
C ALA A 318 -12.67 -7.44 13.92
N ARG A 319 -13.73 -7.17 13.17
CA ARG A 319 -14.79 -6.22 13.53
C ARG A 319 -15.58 -6.64 14.77
N TRP A 320 -15.70 -7.92 15.02
CA TRP A 320 -16.35 -8.47 16.21
C TRP A 320 -15.36 -8.78 17.32
N TYR A 321 -14.21 -9.34 16.95
CA TYR A 321 -13.19 -9.76 17.87
C TYR A 321 -12.59 -8.61 18.67
N THR A 322 -12.26 -7.50 18.02
CA THR A 322 -11.60 -6.37 18.69
C THR A 322 -12.45 -5.72 19.79
N PRO A 323 -13.74 -5.40 19.58
CA PRO A 323 -14.60 -4.92 20.66
C PRO A 323 -14.83 -5.96 21.76
N LEU A 324 -14.90 -7.25 21.40
CA LEU A 324 -15.05 -8.32 22.40
C LEU A 324 -13.84 -8.42 23.33
N VAL A 325 -12.62 -8.40 22.76
CA VAL A 325 -11.38 -8.39 23.54
C VAL A 325 -11.29 -7.17 24.44
N PHE A 326 -11.68 -6.00 23.94
CA PHE A 326 -11.71 -4.78 24.74
C PHE A 326 -12.70 -4.86 25.91
N ALA A 327 -13.90 -5.37 25.68
CA ALA A 327 -14.89 -5.61 26.74
C ALA A 327 -14.39 -6.64 27.76
N LEU A 328 -13.73 -7.71 27.29
CA LEU A 328 -13.14 -8.73 28.16
C LEU A 328 -12.01 -8.14 29.02
N ALA A 329 -11.16 -7.29 28.44
CA ALA A 329 -10.10 -6.61 29.19
C ALA A 329 -10.68 -5.70 30.30
N ILE A 330 -11.77 -4.95 30.00
CA ILE A 330 -12.47 -4.17 31.01
C ILE A 330 -13.04 -5.08 32.11
N ALA A 331 -13.64 -6.21 31.75
CA ALA A 331 -14.16 -7.16 32.73
C ALA A 331 -13.05 -7.73 33.61
N VAL A 332 -11.89 -8.09 33.03
CA VAL A 332 -10.71 -8.55 33.78
C VAL A 332 -10.16 -7.50 34.70
N ALA A 333 -10.18 -6.24 34.31
CA ALA A 333 -9.72 -5.12 35.15
C ALA A 333 -10.67 -4.84 36.34
N LEU A 334 -11.98 -5.00 36.15
CA LEU A 334 -12.99 -4.56 37.12
C LEU A 334 -13.54 -5.68 38.00
N LEU A 335 -13.86 -6.87 37.44
CA LEU A 335 -14.59 -7.91 38.18
C LEU A 335 -13.81 -8.47 39.39
N PRO A 336 -12.52 -8.83 39.27
CA PRO A 336 -11.82 -9.43 40.41
C PRO A 336 -11.59 -8.44 41.58
N PRO A 337 -11.19 -7.17 41.34
CA PRO A 337 -11.11 -6.20 42.43
C PRO A 337 -12.45 -5.94 43.12
N LEU A 338 -13.56 -5.88 42.35
CA LEU A 338 -14.89 -5.61 42.88
C LEU A 338 -15.51 -6.80 43.62
N LEU A 339 -15.32 -8.02 43.11
CA LEU A 339 -15.96 -9.22 43.65
C LEU A 339 -15.11 -9.95 44.70
N MET A 340 -13.78 -9.91 44.56
CA MET A 340 -12.85 -10.66 45.42
C MET A 340 -11.94 -9.78 46.25
N GLY A 341 -12.07 -8.43 46.17
CA GLY A 341 -11.20 -7.51 46.92
C GLY A 341 -9.73 -7.53 46.47
N ALA A 342 -9.46 -7.99 45.23
CA ALA A 342 -8.10 -8.12 44.73
C ALA A 342 -7.45 -6.75 44.44
N ALA A 343 -6.13 -6.69 44.41
CA ALA A 343 -5.38 -5.46 44.17
C ALA A 343 -5.67 -4.90 42.74
N TRP A 344 -6.12 -3.65 42.67
CA TRP A 344 -6.50 -2.99 41.43
C TRP A 344 -5.39 -2.94 40.41
N MET A 345 -4.16 -2.61 40.83
CA MET A 345 -3.02 -2.43 39.92
C MET A 345 -2.64 -3.73 39.21
N ASP A 346 -2.67 -4.87 39.91
CA ASP A 346 -2.33 -6.17 39.33
C ASP A 346 -3.33 -6.60 38.24
N TRP A 347 -4.61 -6.34 38.47
CA TRP A 347 -5.65 -6.72 37.52
C TRP A 347 -5.76 -5.75 36.34
N ILE A 348 -5.48 -4.46 36.55
CA ILE A 348 -5.31 -3.50 35.46
C ILE A 348 -4.13 -3.91 34.58
N TYR A 349 -2.99 -4.26 35.18
CA TYR A 349 -1.83 -4.76 34.43
C TYR A 349 -2.18 -6.00 33.59
N ARG A 350 -2.83 -6.99 34.18
CA ARG A 350 -3.28 -8.21 33.46
C ARG A 350 -4.24 -7.89 32.30
N ALA A 351 -5.13 -6.95 32.49
CA ALA A 351 -6.03 -6.49 31.43
C ALA A 351 -5.28 -5.80 30.29
N LEU A 352 -4.27 -4.99 30.58
CA LEU A 352 -3.43 -4.35 29.57
C LEU A 352 -2.58 -5.38 28.80
N VAL A 353 -2.01 -6.37 29.50
CA VAL A 353 -1.31 -7.51 28.87
C VAL A 353 -2.26 -8.30 27.97
N LEU A 354 -3.51 -8.51 28.42
CA LEU A 354 -4.52 -9.18 27.57
C LEU A 354 -4.77 -8.40 26.27
N LEU A 355 -4.85 -7.08 26.30
CA LEU A 355 -5.03 -6.27 25.11
C LEU A 355 -3.86 -6.43 24.12
N VAL A 356 -2.63 -6.50 24.62
CA VAL A 356 -1.44 -6.70 23.78
C VAL A 356 -1.40 -8.10 23.18
N VAL A 357 -1.59 -9.15 24.00
CA VAL A 357 -1.49 -10.56 23.58
C VAL A 357 -2.63 -10.97 22.66
N ALA A 358 -3.83 -10.44 22.90
CA ALA A 358 -5.01 -10.72 22.08
C ALA A 358 -5.05 -9.91 20.77
N CYS A 359 -4.02 -9.13 20.45
CA CYS A 359 -3.94 -8.45 19.16
C CYS A 359 -3.82 -9.47 18.01
N PRO A 360 -4.73 -9.49 17.02
CA PRO A 360 -4.68 -10.45 15.91
C PRO A 360 -3.69 -10.02 14.81
N CYS A 361 -2.50 -9.51 15.20
CA CYS A 361 -1.53 -8.94 14.27
C CYS A 361 -1.10 -9.93 13.17
N ALA A 362 -0.89 -11.20 13.52
CA ALA A 362 -0.52 -12.25 12.56
C ALA A 362 -1.63 -12.57 11.54
N LEU A 363 -2.89 -12.39 11.92
CA LEU A 363 -4.06 -12.67 11.07
C LEU A 363 -4.25 -11.59 9.99
N VAL A 364 -3.77 -10.38 10.25
CA VAL A 364 -3.86 -9.25 9.29
C VAL A 364 -2.76 -9.33 8.23
N ILE A 365 -1.64 -10.01 8.54
CA ILE A 365 -0.48 -10.15 7.65
C ILE A 365 -0.67 -11.30 6.63
N SER A 366 -1.53 -12.27 6.89
CA SER A 366 -1.79 -13.41 6.02
C SER A 366 -2.88 -13.11 4.99
#